data_230b58ec79d30b0beb3735d4aeaa2c75
#
_entry.id   230b58ec79d30b0beb3735d4aeaa2c75
#
_cell.length_a   1.000
_cell.length_b   1.000
_cell.length_c   1.000
_cell.angle_alpha   90.00
_cell.angle_beta   90.00
_cell.angle_gamma   90.00
#
_symmetry.space_group_name_H-M   'P 1'
#
loop_
_entity.id
_entity.type
_entity.pdbx_description
1 polymer ?
#
loop_
_entity_poly.entity_id
_entity_poly.type
_entity_poly.pdbx_seq_one_letter_code
_entity_poly.pdbx_strand_id
1 'polypeptide(L)'
;MKLITSSWIKRILLLCIFIFISYAWYLNSLVKAEFSSDFGSMEDVIQVQYSFDEYPKDLVNMLLLVEDQSFFNHSGVDFKEILRVLYGYLFDEKELRGASTISQQLIKNSLLSRDKTLSRKVEEALMAIILELSYDKKFILERYMNTVYLAQQGSTAFHGFASGSLHYFEKDVSSLNLREMATLVALLKGPSYFNPANFPDRLKKRVEMILSMHKNYKRII
;
A
#
# COMPACT_ATOMS: atom_id res chain seq x y z
N MET A 1 -14.16 49.86 -14.64
CA MET A 1 -12.96 49.08 -14.29
C MET A 1 -13.27 47.71 -13.60
N LYS A 2 -14.42 47.44 -12.96
CA LYS A 2 -14.76 46.18 -12.29
C LYS A 2 -15.09 44.98 -13.22
N LEU A 3 -15.51 45.19 -14.44
CA LEU A 3 -15.92 44.10 -15.39
C LEU A 3 -14.73 43.40 -16.07
N ILE A 4 -13.61 44.08 -16.23
CA ILE A 4 -12.42 43.51 -16.91
C ILE A 4 -11.73 42.51 -16.00
N THR A 5 -11.65 42.77 -14.68
CA THR A 5 -11.02 41.87 -13.68
C THR A 5 -11.78 40.53 -13.55
N SER A 6 -13.11 40.53 -13.64
CA SER A 6 -13.91 39.28 -13.56
C SER A 6 -13.68 38.34 -14.76
N SER A 7 -13.50 38.89 -15.95
CA SER A 7 -13.26 38.07 -17.16
C SER A 7 -11.87 37.41 -17.17
N TRP A 8 -10.85 38.11 -16.70
CA TRP A 8 -9.49 37.53 -16.55
C TRP A 8 -9.42 36.45 -15.51
N ILE A 9 -10.04 36.65 -14.36
CA ILE A 9 -10.14 35.63 -13.29
C ILE A 9 -10.81 34.36 -13.82
N LYS A 10 -11.92 34.49 -14.55
CA LYS A 10 -12.61 33.36 -15.19
C LYS A 10 -11.70 32.60 -16.17
N ARG A 11 -10.95 33.33 -17.02
CA ARG A 11 -10.02 32.69 -17.96
C ARG A 11 -8.88 31.96 -17.28
N ILE A 12 -8.29 32.55 -16.24
CA ILE A 12 -7.26 31.90 -15.43
C ILE A 12 -7.83 30.64 -14.76
N LEU A 13 -9.02 30.72 -14.15
CA LEU A 13 -9.68 29.57 -13.54
C LEU A 13 -9.91 28.44 -14.56
N LEU A 14 -10.42 28.76 -15.75
CA LEU A 14 -10.62 27.78 -16.81
C LEU A 14 -9.31 27.14 -17.27
N LEU A 15 -8.24 27.95 -17.38
CA LEU A 15 -6.90 27.43 -17.72
C LEU A 15 -6.38 26.48 -16.61
N CYS A 16 -6.52 26.84 -15.34
CA CYS A 16 -6.13 25.98 -14.22
C CYS A 16 -6.92 24.65 -14.22
N ILE A 17 -8.23 24.71 -14.46
CA ILE A 17 -9.08 23.52 -14.58
C ILE A 17 -8.63 22.66 -15.77
N PHE A 18 -8.35 23.25 -16.93
CA PHE A 18 -7.86 22.51 -18.10
C PHE A 18 -6.51 21.82 -17.82
N ILE A 19 -5.56 22.52 -17.19
CA ILE A 19 -4.26 21.96 -16.81
C ILE A 19 -4.47 20.80 -15.83
N PHE A 20 -5.33 20.98 -14.83
CA PHE A 20 -5.62 19.92 -13.85
C PHE A 20 -6.25 18.68 -14.49
N ILE A 21 -7.23 18.86 -15.38
CA ILE A 21 -7.86 17.75 -16.10
C ILE A 21 -6.85 17.03 -17.00
N SER A 22 -6.00 17.78 -17.71
CA SER A 22 -4.95 17.20 -18.55
C SER A 22 -3.94 16.40 -17.74
N TYR A 23 -3.56 16.90 -16.57
CA TYR A 23 -2.66 16.20 -15.66
C TYR A 23 -3.33 14.96 -15.06
N ALA A 24 -4.57 15.04 -14.62
CA ALA A 24 -5.33 13.90 -14.12
C ALA A 24 -5.50 12.81 -15.21
N TRP A 25 -5.75 13.21 -16.46
CA TRP A 25 -5.79 12.29 -17.60
C TRP A 25 -4.44 11.59 -17.83
N TYR A 26 -3.33 12.34 -17.75
CA TYR A 26 -1.97 11.79 -17.82
C TYR A 26 -1.73 10.76 -16.69
N LEU A 27 -2.03 11.09 -15.43
CA LEU A 27 -1.90 10.15 -14.32
C LEU A 27 -2.77 8.89 -14.50
N ASN A 28 -3.99 9.07 -15.00
CA ASN A 28 -4.87 7.94 -15.31
C ASN A 28 -4.30 7.03 -16.41
N SER A 29 -3.62 7.60 -17.42
CA SER A 29 -2.96 6.79 -18.44
C SER A 29 -1.82 5.95 -17.89
N LEU A 30 -1.04 6.50 -16.96
CA LEU A 30 0.04 5.75 -16.27
C LEU A 30 -0.53 4.62 -15.41
N VAL A 31 -1.56 4.90 -14.60
CA VAL A 31 -2.21 3.88 -13.76
C VAL A 31 -2.78 2.77 -14.64
N LYS A 32 -3.48 3.10 -15.73
CA LYS A 32 -4.01 2.08 -16.63
C LYS A 32 -2.92 1.28 -17.33
N ALA A 33 -1.84 1.92 -17.78
CA ALA A 33 -0.72 1.22 -18.42
C ALA A 33 -0.10 0.17 -17.50
N GLU A 34 0.08 0.49 -16.20
CA GLU A 34 0.66 -0.41 -15.21
C GLU A 34 -0.28 -1.56 -14.81
N PHE A 35 -1.57 -1.24 -14.56
CA PHE A 35 -2.50 -2.20 -13.95
C PHE A 35 -3.45 -2.89 -14.94
N SER A 36 -3.47 -2.51 -16.24
CA SER A 36 -4.27 -3.20 -17.26
C SER A 36 -3.58 -4.42 -17.85
N SER A 37 -2.26 -4.53 -17.74
CA SER A 37 -1.54 -5.73 -18.16
C SER A 37 -1.60 -6.80 -17.08
N ASP A 38 -1.76 -8.04 -17.47
CA ASP A 38 -1.40 -9.17 -16.60
C ASP A 38 0.02 -8.95 -16.09
N PHE A 39 0.29 -9.38 -14.86
CA PHE A 39 1.53 -9.11 -14.14
C PHE A 39 2.73 -9.12 -15.10
N GLY A 40 3.35 -7.94 -15.27
CA GLY A 40 4.44 -7.77 -16.22
C GLY A 40 5.55 -8.77 -15.93
N SER A 41 6.14 -9.31 -16.99
CA SER A 41 7.32 -10.18 -16.94
C SER A 41 8.51 -9.42 -16.33
N MET A 42 8.60 -9.40 -15.01
CA MET A 42 9.87 -9.10 -14.34
C MET A 42 10.74 -10.35 -14.49
N GLU A 43 11.62 -10.36 -15.48
CA GLU A 43 12.44 -11.51 -15.88
C GLU A 43 13.34 -12.09 -14.78
N ASP A 44 13.54 -11.38 -13.67
CA ASP A 44 14.44 -11.78 -12.57
C ASP A 44 13.73 -12.04 -11.23
N VAL A 45 12.41 -12.20 -11.19
CA VAL A 45 11.65 -12.35 -9.95
C VAL A 45 10.91 -13.68 -9.93
N ILE A 46 11.18 -14.52 -8.93
CA ILE A 46 10.35 -15.69 -8.63
C ILE A 46 9.02 -15.17 -8.12
N GLN A 47 8.05 -14.99 -9.01
CA GLN A 47 6.69 -14.59 -8.68
C GLN A 47 5.75 -15.78 -8.80
N VAL A 48 5.29 -16.28 -7.66
CA VAL A 48 4.13 -17.16 -7.60
C VAL A 48 2.91 -16.27 -7.39
N GLN A 49 2.01 -16.27 -8.35
CA GLN A 49 0.78 -15.46 -8.32
C GLN A 49 -0.36 -16.26 -7.74
N TYR A 50 -1.10 -15.63 -6.85
CA TYR A 50 -2.32 -16.18 -6.25
C TYR A 50 -3.48 -15.24 -6.53
N SER A 51 -4.65 -15.78 -6.82
CA SER A 51 -5.89 -15.01 -6.79
C SER A 51 -6.22 -14.63 -5.35
N PHE A 52 -7.00 -13.57 -5.17
CA PHE A 52 -7.37 -13.10 -3.83
C PHE A 52 -8.01 -14.22 -2.97
N ASP A 53 -8.83 -15.08 -3.58
CA ASP A 53 -9.56 -16.12 -2.88
C ASP A 53 -8.68 -17.31 -2.44
N GLU A 54 -7.46 -17.40 -2.96
CA GLU A 54 -6.47 -18.42 -2.58
C GLU A 54 -5.67 -18.01 -1.34
N TYR A 55 -5.68 -16.72 -0.97
CA TYR A 55 -5.01 -16.26 0.23
C TYR A 55 -5.78 -16.62 1.50
N PRO A 56 -5.10 -17.10 2.58
CA PRO A 56 -5.74 -17.35 3.86
C PRO A 56 -6.43 -16.10 4.40
N LYS A 57 -7.69 -16.20 4.80
CA LYS A 57 -8.45 -15.06 5.35
C LYS A 57 -7.77 -14.43 6.56
N ASP A 58 -7.12 -15.22 7.42
CA ASP A 58 -6.41 -14.71 8.58
C ASP A 58 -5.20 -13.86 8.18
N LEU A 59 -4.47 -14.23 7.11
CA LEU A 59 -3.38 -13.43 6.55
C LEU A 59 -3.90 -12.08 6.04
N VAL A 60 -4.97 -12.09 5.26
CA VAL A 60 -5.59 -10.85 4.74
C VAL A 60 -6.09 -9.96 5.88
N ASN A 61 -6.74 -10.55 6.90
CA ASN A 61 -7.19 -9.80 8.08
C ASN A 61 -6.01 -9.18 8.87
N MET A 62 -4.92 -9.92 9.08
CA MET A 62 -3.71 -9.39 9.74
C MET A 62 -3.09 -8.25 8.93
N LEU A 63 -3.01 -8.39 7.61
CA LEU A 63 -2.54 -7.33 6.71
C LEU A 63 -3.36 -6.06 6.88
N LEU A 64 -4.68 -6.16 6.75
CA LEU A 64 -5.61 -5.03 6.87
C LEU A 64 -5.54 -4.38 8.25
N LEU A 65 -5.51 -5.17 9.33
CA LEU A 65 -5.41 -4.66 10.69
C LEU A 65 -4.13 -3.86 10.95
N VAL A 66 -3.04 -4.20 10.27
CA VAL A 66 -1.73 -3.57 10.49
C VAL A 66 -1.49 -2.39 9.57
N GLU A 67 -1.87 -2.52 8.30
CA GLU A 67 -1.51 -1.56 7.26
C GLU A 67 -2.66 -0.61 6.92
N ASP A 68 -3.93 -1.08 6.95
CA ASP A 68 -5.06 -0.27 6.49
C ASP A 68 -6.41 -0.79 7.02
N GLN A 69 -6.72 -0.49 8.29
CA GLN A 69 -7.95 -0.98 8.94
C GLN A 69 -9.25 -0.51 8.27
N SER A 70 -9.20 0.62 7.60
CA SER A 70 -10.33 1.23 6.91
C SER A 70 -10.34 1.00 5.41
N PHE A 71 -9.55 0.06 4.90
CA PHE A 71 -9.34 -0.21 3.47
C PHE A 71 -10.64 -0.21 2.66
N PHE A 72 -11.71 -0.85 3.15
CA PHE A 72 -13.00 -0.91 2.47
C PHE A 72 -13.87 0.35 2.63
N ASN A 73 -13.43 1.35 3.41
CA ASN A 73 -14.23 2.53 3.78
C ASN A 73 -13.70 3.86 3.20
N HIS A 74 -12.57 3.84 2.49
CA HIS A 74 -12.01 5.02 1.81
C HIS A 74 -11.86 4.76 0.30
N SER A 75 -11.58 5.81 -0.46
CA SER A 75 -11.36 5.77 -1.90
C SER A 75 -9.94 6.24 -2.24
N GLY A 76 -8.94 5.39 -1.97
CA GLY A 76 -7.53 5.62 -2.25
C GLY A 76 -6.76 6.30 -1.13
N VAL A 77 -7.35 7.28 -0.45
CA VAL A 77 -6.75 8.02 0.68
C VAL A 77 -7.69 8.03 1.87
N ASP A 78 -7.19 7.70 3.05
CA ASP A 78 -7.94 7.81 4.30
C ASP A 78 -7.69 9.18 4.95
N PHE A 79 -8.50 10.15 4.58
CA PHE A 79 -8.45 11.50 5.16
C PHE A 79 -8.77 11.52 6.66
N LYS A 80 -9.60 10.61 7.15
CA LYS A 80 -9.95 10.51 8.58
C LYS A 80 -8.75 10.05 9.39
N GLU A 81 -8.02 9.05 8.87
CA GLU A 81 -6.80 8.57 9.50
C GLU A 81 -5.69 9.64 9.51
N ILE A 82 -5.52 10.36 8.39
CA ILE A 82 -4.56 11.48 8.30
C ILE A 82 -4.88 12.53 9.37
N LEU A 83 -6.13 12.95 9.50
CA LEU A 83 -6.54 13.92 10.52
C LEU A 83 -6.35 13.37 11.94
N ARG A 84 -6.63 12.09 12.18
CA ARG A 84 -6.42 11.44 13.49
C ARG A 84 -4.95 11.42 13.88
N VAL A 85 -4.07 11.05 12.94
CA VAL A 85 -2.62 11.03 13.16
C VAL A 85 -2.08 12.44 13.42
N LEU A 86 -2.53 13.43 12.65
CA LEU A 86 -2.13 14.83 12.83
C LEU A 86 -2.60 15.37 14.18
N TYR A 87 -3.84 15.09 14.57
CA TYR A 87 -4.36 15.49 15.88
C TYR A 87 -3.55 14.86 17.02
N GLY A 88 -3.27 13.55 16.93
CA GLY A 88 -2.47 12.84 17.94
C GLY A 88 -1.04 13.37 18.06
N TYR A 89 -0.45 13.80 16.95
CA TYR A 89 0.87 14.44 16.93
C TYR A 89 0.86 15.83 17.58
N LEU A 90 -0.17 16.64 17.27
CA LEU A 90 -0.23 18.03 17.74
C LEU A 90 -0.67 18.16 19.20
N PHE A 91 -1.54 17.27 19.69
CA PHE A 91 -2.21 17.43 20.97
C PHE A 91 -1.92 16.31 21.99
N ASP A 92 -1.54 15.10 21.53
CA ASP A 92 -1.33 13.94 22.40
C ASP A 92 0.16 13.54 22.51
N GLU A 93 1.09 14.33 21.94
CA GLU A 93 2.54 14.03 21.87
C GLU A 93 2.85 12.62 21.32
N LYS A 94 1.96 12.08 20.52
CA LYS A 94 2.15 10.76 19.90
C LYS A 94 3.10 10.86 18.71
N GLU A 95 3.93 9.83 18.54
CA GLU A 95 4.78 9.73 17.36
C GLU A 95 3.92 9.68 16.08
N LEU A 96 4.39 10.34 15.02
CA LEU A 96 3.77 10.26 13.69
C LEU A 96 3.76 8.81 13.20
N ARG A 97 2.58 8.23 13.14
CA ARG A 97 2.38 6.91 12.52
C ARG A 97 2.13 7.06 11.03
N GLY A 98 2.46 6.02 10.27
CA GLY A 98 2.11 5.99 8.84
C GLY A 98 0.59 5.97 8.65
N ALA A 99 0.09 6.94 7.91
CA ALA A 99 -1.33 7.04 7.52
C ALA A 99 -1.52 6.74 6.02
N SER A 100 -0.56 6.05 5.39
CA SER A 100 -0.65 5.66 3.98
C SER A 100 -1.46 4.41 3.83
N THR A 101 -2.45 4.43 2.93
CA THR A 101 -3.31 3.30 2.59
C THR A 101 -2.56 2.25 1.77
N ILE A 102 -3.13 1.03 1.66
CA ILE A 102 -2.63 -0.03 0.78
C ILE A 102 -2.59 0.45 -0.67
N SER A 103 -3.60 1.19 -1.14
CA SER A 103 -3.64 1.76 -2.49
C SER A 103 -2.50 2.74 -2.74
N GLN A 104 -2.17 3.60 -1.77
CA GLN A 104 -1.02 4.49 -1.84
C GLN A 104 0.31 3.74 -1.84
N GLN A 105 0.43 2.68 -1.03
CA GLN A 105 1.62 1.83 -1.01
C GLN A 105 1.82 1.10 -2.34
N LEU A 106 0.74 0.59 -2.94
CA LEU A 106 0.78 -0.08 -4.24
C LEU A 106 1.26 0.88 -5.33
N ILE A 107 0.66 2.07 -5.45
CA ILE A 107 1.10 3.12 -6.39
C ILE A 107 2.56 3.49 -6.19
N LYS A 108 2.97 3.75 -4.94
CA LYS A 108 4.35 4.10 -4.62
C LYS A 108 5.34 3.03 -5.08
N ASN A 109 5.01 1.76 -4.88
CA ASN A 109 5.91 0.65 -5.18
C ASN A 109 5.98 0.33 -6.67
N SER A 110 4.89 0.57 -7.43
CA SER A 110 4.81 0.24 -8.86
C SER A 110 5.21 1.40 -9.78
N LEU A 111 4.89 2.65 -9.43
CA LEU A 111 4.95 3.77 -10.37
C LEU A 111 5.86 4.92 -9.94
N LEU A 112 6.21 5.04 -8.66
CA LEU A 112 6.87 6.24 -8.16
C LEU A 112 8.32 5.99 -7.75
N SER A 113 9.14 7.05 -7.85
CA SER A 113 10.52 7.05 -7.35
C SER A 113 10.56 6.94 -5.82
N ARG A 114 11.74 6.60 -5.29
CA ARG A 114 11.98 6.52 -3.83
C ARG A 114 12.20 7.89 -3.16
N ASP A 115 12.06 8.99 -3.90
CA ASP A 115 12.25 10.34 -3.38
C ASP A 115 11.23 10.69 -2.30
N LYS A 116 11.70 11.40 -1.27
CA LYS A 116 10.85 11.81 -0.15
C LYS A 116 10.45 13.28 -0.30
N THR A 117 9.72 13.61 -1.38
CA THR A 117 9.23 14.97 -1.64
C THR A 117 7.72 15.08 -1.40
N LEU A 118 7.26 16.29 -1.07
CA LEU A 118 5.83 16.56 -0.88
C LEU A 118 5.06 16.39 -2.21
N SER A 119 5.67 16.84 -3.33
CA SER A 119 5.08 16.69 -4.67
C SER A 119 4.81 15.23 -5.02
N ARG A 120 5.81 14.34 -4.78
CA ARG A 120 5.62 12.90 -4.97
C ARG A 120 4.50 12.34 -4.09
N LYS A 121 4.35 12.85 -2.83
CA LYS A 121 3.28 12.38 -1.94
C LYS A 121 1.89 12.83 -2.40
N VAL A 122 1.77 14.01 -3.00
CA VAL A 122 0.53 14.47 -3.63
C VAL A 122 0.21 13.63 -4.87
N GLU A 123 1.20 13.35 -5.71
CA GLU A 123 1.05 12.49 -6.89
C GLU A 123 0.61 11.08 -6.50
N GLU A 124 1.24 10.47 -5.49
CA GLU A 124 0.86 9.19 -4.89
C GLU A 124 -0.62 9.19 -4.46
N ALA A 125 -1.07 10.23 -3.77
CA ALA A 125 -2.45 10.35 -3.32
C ALA A 125 -3.45 10.47 -4.49
N LEU A 126 -3.14 11.29 -5.50
CA LEU A 126 -3.98 11.43 -6.70
C LEU A 126 -4.07 10.11 -7.49
N MET A 127 -2.93 9.45 -7.71
CA MET A 127 -2.91 8.17 -8.42
C MET A 127 -3.62 7.06 -7.63
N ALA A 128 -3.55 7.04 -6.29
CA ALA A 128 -4.28 6.09 -5.46
C ALA A 128 -5.81 6.27 -5.57
N ILE A 129 -6.29 7.53 -5.65
CA ILE A 129 -7.70 7.81 -5.91
C ILE A 129 -8.10 7.33 -7.31
N ILE A 130 -7.29 7.60 -8.32
CA ILE A 130 -7.52 7.15 -9.71
C ILE A 130 -7.54 5.62 -9.79
N LEU A 131 -6.65 4.94 -9.08
CA LEU A 131 -6.60 3.49 -9.00
C LEU A 131 -7.93 2.93 -8.47
N GLU A 132 -8.45 3.48 -7.38
CA GLU A 132 -9.70 3.02 -6.76
C GLU A 132 -10.98 3.45 -7.53
N LEU A 133 -10.88 4.42 -8.42
CA LEU A 133 -11.93 4.74 -9.39
C LEU A 133 -11.95 3.76 -10.57
N SER A 134 -10.83 3.11 -10.87
CA SER A 134 -10.65 2.25 -12.04
C SER A 134 -10.74 0.76 -11.72
N TYR A 135 -10.40 0.36 -10.50
CA TYR A 135 -10.32 -1.03 -10.07
C TYR A 135 -10.97 -1.22 -8.71
N ASP A 136 -11.57 -2.41 -8.50
CA ASP A 136 -12.21 -2.74 -7.22
C ASP A 136 -11.19 -3.05 -6.11
N LYS A 137 -11.66 -3.06 -4.89
CA LYS A 137 -10.85 -3.33 -3.69
C LYS A 137 -10.18 -4.71 -3.71
N LYS A 138 -10.86 -5.71 -4.25
CA LYS A 138 -10.35 -7.08 -4.33
C LYS A 138 -9.15 -7.14 -5.27
N PHE A 139 -9.25 -6.53 -6.45
CA PHE A 139 -8.15 -6.42 -7.41
C PHE A 139 -6.94 -5.70 -6.80
N ILE A 140 -7.17 -4.55 -6.14
CA ILE A 140 -6.10 -3.75 -5.54
C ILE A 140 -5.36 -4.56 -4.46
N LEU A 141 -6.10 -5.27 -3.61
CA LEU A 141 -5.54 -6.06 -2.53
C LEU A 141 -4.76 -7.27 -3.06
N GLU A 142 -5.31 -7.97 -4.06
CA GLU A 142 -4.65 -9.05 -4.78
C GLU A 142 -3.33 -8.58 -5.40
N ARG A 143 -3.36 -7.45 -6.13
CA ARG A 143 -2.17 -6.88 -6.76
C ARG A 143 -1.12 -6.52 -5.71
N TYR A 144 -1.51 -5.89 -4.61
CA TYR A 144 -0.61 -5.58 -3.50
C TYR A 144 0.02 -6.83 -2.89
N MET A 145 -0.79 -7.83 -2.57
CA MET A 145 -0.32 -9.06 -1.94
C MET A 145 0.62 -9.88 -2.83
N ASN A 146 0.48 -9.77 -4.15
CA ASN A 146 1.36 -10.44 -5.11
C ASN A 146 2.65 -9.64 -5.43
N THR A 147 2.70 -8.32 -5.18
CA THR A 147 3.82 -7.47 -5.63
C THR A 147 4.64 -6.83 -4.51
N VAL A 148 4.14 -6.85 -3.27
CA VAL A 148 4.84 -6.20 -2.15
C VAL A 148 6.20 -6.84 -1.88
N TYR A 149 7.23 -6.01 -1.69
CA TYR A 149 8.59 -6.46 -1.39
C TYR A 149 8.69 -7.03 0.04
N LEU A 150 9.19 -8.25 0.19
CA LEU A 150 9.28 -8.96 1.47
C LEU A 150 10.69 -9.39 1.87
N ALA A 151 11.56 -9.66 0.91
CA ALA A 151 12.92 -10.14 1.20
C ALA A 151 13.90 -9.84 0.05
N GLN A 152 15.19 -9.97 0.37
CA GLN A 152 16.27 -10.03 -0.61
C GLN A 152 17.34 -11.02 -0.14
N GLN A 153 17.81 -11.87 -1.05
CA GLN A 153 18.94 -12.76 -0.83
C GLN A 153 19.91 -12.61 -1.99
N GLY A 154 21.06 -12.03 -1.71
CA GLY A 154 22.04 -11.65 -2.76
C GLY A 154 21.42 -10.64 -3.73
N SER A 155 21.40 -10.96 -5.02
CA SER A 155 20.77 -10.16 -6.08
C SER A 155 19.28 -10.44 -6.25
N THR A 156 18.75 -11.54 -5.69
CA THR A 156 17.35 -11.96 -5.87
C THR A 156 16.44 -11.28 -4.87
N ALA A 157 15.44 -10.55 -5.36
CA ALA A 157 14.38 -9.96 -4.56
C ALA A 157 13.13 -10.87 -4.55
N PHE A 158 12.47 -10.97 -3.39
CA PHE A 158 11.26 -11.74 -3.22
C PHE A 158 10.08 -10.78 -3.05
N HIS A 159 9.15 -10.86 -4.00
CA HIS A 159 7.96 -10.05 -4.06
C HIS A 159 6.72 -10.93 -3.90
N GLY A 160 5.74 -10.41 -3.16
CA GLY A 160 4.48 -11.09 -2.85
C GLY A 160 4.58 -12.07 -1.69
N PHE A 161 3.42 -12.29 -1.07
CA PHE A 161 3.29 -13.16 0.12
C PHE A 161 3.62 -14.62 -0.19
N ALA A 162 3.27 -15.11 -1.39
CA ALA A 162 3.57 -16.48 -1.79
C ALA A 162 5.07 -16.72 -1.91
N SER A 163 5.80 -15.84 -2.60
CA SER A 163 7.26 -15.92 -2.70
C SER A 163 7.95 -15.73 -1.34
N GLY A 164 7.42 -14.82 -0.50
CA GLY A 164 7.88 -14.64 0.87
C GLY A 164 7.66 -15.89 1.73
N SER A 165 6.52 -16.57 1.58
CA SER A 165 6.22 -17.83 2.25
C SER A 165 7.23 -18.93 1.93
N LEU A 166 7.50 -19.11 0.64
CA LEU A 166 8.49 -20.07 0.18
C LEU A 166 9.90 -19.73 0.68
N HIS A 167 10.27 -18.44 0.64
CA HIS A 167 11.59 -18.00 1.08
C HIS A 167 11.85 -18.20 2.58
N TYR A 168 10.89 -17.85 3.43
CA TYR A 168 11.08 -17.87 4.89
C TYR A 168 10.70 -19.19 5.55
N PHE A 169 9.77 -19.94 4.96
CA PHE A 169 9.16 -21.11 5.61
C PHE A 169 9.20 -22.37 4.75
N GLU A 170 9.61 -22.28 3.48
CA GLU A 170 9.58 -23.40 2.51
C GLU A 170 8.18 -24.01 2.38
N LYS A 171 7.14 -23.19 2.51
CA LYS A 171 5.73 -23.59 2.51
C LYS A 171 4.92 -22.79 1.51
N ASP A 172 3.87 -23.43 1.01
CA ASP A 172 2.78 -22.72 0.34
C ASP A 172 2.09 -21.74 1.29
N VAL A 173 1.68 -20.57 0.78
CA VAL A 173 1.05 -19.52 1.59
C VAL A 173 -0.24 -19.99 2.27
N SER A 174 -0.97 -20.93 1.64
CA SER A 174 -2.19 -21.52 2.19
C SER A 174 -1.93 -22.45 3.37
N SER A 175 -0.69 -22.96 3.51
CA SER A 175 -0.27 -23.88 4.57
C SER A 175 0.38 -23.20 5.77
N LEU A 176 0.44 -21.88 5.78
CA LEU A 176 1.03 -21.13 6.88
C LEU A 176 0.17 -21.17 8.14
N ASN A 177 0.80 -21.30 9.30
CA ASN A 177 0.14 -21.09 10.58
C ASN A 177 0.04 -19.58 10.91
N LEU A 178 -0.75 -19.23 11.94
CA LEU A 178 -0.99 -17.82 12.31
C LEU A 178 0.29 -17.04 12.62
N ARG A 179 1.30 -17.69 13.22
CA ARG A 179 2.57 -17.03 13.56
C ARG A 179 3.40 -16.77 12.30
N GLU A 180 3.42 -17.68 11.36
CA GLU A 180 4.09 -17.52 10.07
C GLU A 180 3.42 -16.41 9.24
N MET A 181 2.08 -16.36 9.20
CA MET A 181 1.32 -15.27 8.59
C MET A 181 1.66 -13.92 9.22
N ALA A 182 1.62 -13.83 10.56
CA ALA A 182 1.99 -12.62 11.28
C ALA A 182 3.44 -12.20 11.04
N THR A 183 4.34 -13.14 10.81
CA THR A 183 5.74 -12.86 10.47
C THR A 183 5.86 -12.18 9.12
N LEU A 184 5.17 -12.69 8.08
CA LEU A 184 5.16 -12.04 6.76
C LEU A 184 4.59 -10.62 6.83
N VAL A 185 3.50 -10.42 7.55
CA VAL A 185 2.91 -9.08 7.77
C VAL A 185 3.87 -8.16 8.56
N ALA A 186 4.61 -8.70 9.54
CA ALA A 186 5.58 -7.93 10.29
C ALA A 186 6.72 -7.39 9.41
N LEU A 187 7.15 -8.15 8.42
CA LEU A 187 8.23 -7.82 7.50
C LEU A 187 7.88 -6.68 6.54
N LEU A 188 6.59 -6.43 6.25
CA LEU A 188 6.15 -5.34 5.36
C LEU A 188 6.65 -3.96 5.80
N LYS A 189 6.76 -3.73 7.10
CA LYS A 189 7.21 -2.44 7.64
C LYS A 189 8.68 -2.13 7.32
N GLY A 190 9.45 -3.15 6.98
CA GLY A 190 10.85 -3.02 6.60
C GLY A 190 11.57 -4.36 6.73
N PRO A 191 11.69 -5.11 5.65
CA PRO A 191 12.31 -6.44 5.69
C PRO A 191 13.74 -6.44 6.23
N SER A 192 14.53 -5.41 5.90
CA SER A 192 15.89 -5.28 6.44
C SER A 192 15.91 -4.97 7.94
N TYR A 193 14.94 -4.14 8.42
CA TYR A 193 14.84 -3.74 9.82
C TYR A 193 14.29 -4.86 10.73
N PHE A 194 13.46 -5.73 10.19
CA PHE A 194 12.87 -6.89 10.87
C PHE A 194 13.44 -8.22 10.38
N ASN A 195 14.64 -8.21 9.74
CA ASN A 195 15.26 -9.42 9.25
C ASN A 195 15.44 -10.45 10.36
N PRO A 196 14.91 -11.68 10.22
CA PRO A 196 14.95 -12.70 11.26
C PRO A 196 16.37 -13.15 11.64
N ALA A 197 17.31 -13.12 10.71
CA ALA A 197 18.69 -13.49 10.97
C ALA A 197 19.44 -12.43 11.79
N ASN A 198 19.13 -11.14 11.57
CA ASN A 198 19.87 -10.03 12.19
C ASN A 198 19.16 -9.45 13.42
N PHE A 199 17.83 -9.48 13.46
CA PHE A 199 17.01 -8.83 14.49
C PHE A 199 15.84 -9.69 14.96
N PRO A 200 16.09 -10.93 15.43
CA PRO A 200 15.04 -11.90 15.81
C PRO A 200 14.11 -11.37 16.94
N ASP A 201 14.66 -10.72 17.95
CA ASP A 201 13.85 -10.20 19.06
C ASP A 201 12.92 -9.06 18.65
N ARG A 202 13.38 -8.21 17.73
CA ARG A 202 12.56 -7.11 17.18
C ARG A 202 11.41 -7.66 16.37
N LEU A 203 11.69 -8.64 15.50
CA LEU A 203 10.67 -9.34 14.74
C LEU A 203 9.68 -10.03 15.66
N LYS A 204 10.15 -10.78 16.66
CA LYS A 204 9.31 -11.48 17.64
C LYS A 204 8.34 -10.54 18.35
N LYS A 205 8.81 -9.40 18.85
CA LYS A 205 7.94 -8.39 19.48
C LYS A 205 6.83 -7.90 18.56
N ARG A 206 7.16 -7.65 17.28
CA ARG A 206 6.18 -7.20 16.30
C ARG A 206 5.18 -8.29 15.94
N VAL A 207 5.62 -9.53 15.79
CA VAL A 207 4.74 -10.70 15.56
C VAL A 207 3.74 -10.88 16.71
N GLU A 208 4.20 -10.83 17.97
CA GLU A 208 3.30 -10.94 19.14
C GLU A 208 2.25 -9.81 19.15
N MET A 209 2.65 -8.58 18.79
CA MET A 209 1.73 -7.46 18.66
C MET A 209 0.66 -7.75 17.60
N ILE A 210 1.04 -8.25 16.42
CA ILE A 210 0.10 -8.57 15.33
C ILE A 210 -0.85 -9.69 15.74
N LEU A 211 -0.35 -10.75 16.38
CA LEU A 211 -1.17 -11.84 16.89
C LEU A 211 -2.17 -11.35 17.95
N SER A 212 -1.73 -10.46 18.85
CA SER A 212 -2.63 -9.83 19.83
C SER A 212 -3.70 -8.97 19.16
N MET A 213 -3.35 -8.19 18.14
CA MET A 213 -4.32 -7.43 17.36
C MET A 213 -5.33 -8.36 16.68
N HIS A 214 -4.86 -9.39 15.99
CA HIS A 214 -5.72 -10.36 15.31
C HIS A 214 -6.70 -11.07 16.26
N LYS A 215 -6.26 -11.41 17.48
CA LYS A 215 -7.10 -12.02 18.50
C LYS A 215 -8.18 -11.07 19.04
N ASN A 216 -7.85 -9.78 19.21
CA ASN A 216 -8.66 -8.81 19.95
C ASN A 216 -9.57 -7.97 19.06
N TYR A 217 -9.27 -7.85 17.77
CA TYR A 217 -10.06 -7.03 16.85
C TYR A 217 -11.06 -7.87 16.06
N LYS A 218 -12.20 -7.25 15.74
CA LYS A 218 -13.19 -7.85 14.85
C LYS A 218 -12.56 -8.06 13.46
N ARG A 219 -12.87 -9.20 12.83
CA ARG A 219 -12.45 -9.47 11.44
C ARG A 219 -12.97 -8.40 10.50
N ILE A 220 -12.15 -8.00 9.55
CA ILE A 220 -12.49 -7.00 8.52
C ILE A 220 -13.17 -7.69 7.34
N ILE A 221 -12.79 -8.95 7.02
CA ILE A 221 -13.34 -9.80 5.95
C ILE A 221 -13.84 -11.14 6.48
#